data_9b2100e02240c3dcc83a596b8ee4f31b
#
_entry.id   9b2100e02240c3dcc83a596b8ee4f31b
#
_cell.length_a   1.000
_cell.length_b   1.000
_cell.length_c   1.000
_cell.angle_alpha   90.00
_cell.angle_beta   90.00
_cell.angle_gamma   90.00
#
_symmetry.space_group_name_H-M   'P 1'
#
loop_
_entity.id
_entity.type
_entity.pdbx_description
1 polymer ?
#
loop_
_entity_poly.entity_id
_entity_poly.type
_entity_poly.pdbx_seq_one_letter_code
_entity_poly.pdbx_strand_id
1 'polypeptide(L)'
;MEGTAVLGGLGARLRLPWREATIRAIREETPSAKTLVLDVPGWPGHAAGQHVDIRLTAEDGYQAQRSYSIASAPGSGELELTVELIDDGEVSPYLTEDALPGDGFELRGPIGGYFVWEPRLPDPLLLVGGGSGVVPLMAMLRHRRATGSTVDARLLLSARTIEDVLYREELEGLAAGSVDVRITLTRGEPPPGWDGFARRIDREMLAEMGPPPAEGPRAYVCGPTPFVEEAARLLVELGHEPARVHTERFGPTGD
;
A
#
# COMPACT_ATOMS: atom_id res chain seq x y z
N MET A 1 -13.28 54.92 -6.55
CA MET A 1 -12.17 54.34 -7.34
C MET A 1 -11.20 53.71 -6.37
N GLU A 2 -11.39 52.48 -6.05
CA GLU A 2 -10.46 51.73 -5.18
C GLU A 2 -10.18 50.38 -5.84
N GLY A 3 -8.89 50.19 -6.10
CA GLY A 3 -8.40 49.02 -6.82
C GLY A 3 -8.41 47.77 -5.96
N THR A 4 -9.05 46.74 -6.47
CA THR A 4 -9.04 45.40 -5.90
C THR A 4 -7.66 44.80 -6.12
N ALA A 5 -6.91 44.61 -5.02
CA ALA A 5 -5.66 43.89 -5.03
C ALA A 5 -5.94 42.38 -5.17
N VAL A 6 -5.52 41.79 -6.29
CA VAL A 6 -5.48 40.35 -6.52
C VAL A 6 -4.31 39.79 -5.73
N LEU A 7 -4.57 39.16 -4.61
CA LEU A 7 -3.58 38.35 -3.87
C LEU A 7 -3.34 37.03 -4.63
N GLY A 8 -2.34 37.08 -5.49
CA GLY A 8 -1.75 35.88 -6.07
C GLY A 8 -0.98 35.11 -5.01
N GLY A 9 -1.62 34.15 -4.33
CA GLY A 9 -0.96 33.22 -3.42
C GLY A 9 -0.17 32.19 -4.22
N LEU A 10 1.14 32.39 -4.40
CA LEU A 10 2.07 31.30 -4.69
C LEU A 10 2.03 30.35 -3.50
N GLY A 11 1.40 29.20 -3.67
CA GLY A 11 1.45 28.11 -2.70
C GLY A 11 2.90 27.66 -2.51
N ALA A 12 3.55 28.15 -1.47
CA ALA A 12 4.80 27.57 -1.00
C ALA A 12 4.51 26.11 -0.72
N ARG A 13 5.08 25.19 -1.51
CA ARG A 13 5.11 23.75 -1.18
C ARG A 13 5.87 23.64 0.13
N LEU A 14 5.15 23.49 1.23
CA LEU A 14 5.73 23.19 2.53
C LEU A 14 6.55 21.92 2.35
N ARG A 15 7.88 22.04 2.40
CA ARG A 15 8.76 20.88 2.40
C ARG A 15 8.54 20.16 3.73
N LEU A 16 8.02 18.94 3.69
CA LEU A 16 7.90 18.10 4.87
C LEU A 16 9.30 17.93 5.49
N PRO A 17 9.44 18.14 6.79
CA PRO A 17 10.74 17.97 7.45
C PRO A 17 11.12 16.48 7.49
N TRP A 18 12.42 16.21 7.42
CA TRP A 18 13.00 14.93 7.80
C TRP A 18 12.94 14.79 9.32
N ARG A 19 12.58 13.60 9.80
CA ARG A 19 12.53 13.22 11.21
C ARG A 19 13.43 12.01 11.42
N GLU A 20 13.99 11.88 12.58
CA GLU A 20 14.63 10.64 13.01
C GLU A 20 13.54 9.61 13.32
N ALA A 21 13.72 8.41 12.81
CA ALA A 21 12.92 7.24 13.10
C ALA A 21 13.82 6.17 13.69
N THR A 22 13.35 5.49 14.73
CA THR A 22 14.05 4.37 15.34
C THR A 22 13.23 3.10 15.16
N ILE A 23 13.86 2.02 14.76
CA ILE A 23 13.23 0.70 14.66
C ILE A 23 12.98 0.18 16.08
N ARG A 24 11.71 0.01 16.46
CA ARG A 24 11.32 -0.55 17.76
C ARG A 24 11.25 -2.08 17.72
N ALA A 25 10.73 -2.62 16.62
CA ALA A 25 10.60 -4.05 16.41
C ALA A 25 10.59 -4.38 14.91
N ILE A 26 10.94 -5.62 14.60
CA ILE A 26 10.92 -6.18 13.25
C ILE A 26 10.11 -7.46 13.28
N ARG A 27 9.22 -7.66 12.31
CA ARG A 27 8.46 -8.90 12.10
C ARG A 27 8.72 -9.43 10.70
N GLU A 28 9.00 -10.71 10.59
CA GLU A 28 9.06 -11.38 9.29
C GLU A 28 7.65 -11.60 8.75
N GLU A 29 7.41 -11.19 7.53
CA GLU A 29 6.14 -11.41 6.83
C GLU A 29 6.28 -12.55 5.82
N THR A 30 7.39 -12.58 5.10
CA THR A 30 7.80 -13.63 4.15
C THR A 30 9.33 -13.77 4.19
N PRO A 31 9.93 -14.77 3.54
CA PRO A 31 11.39 -14.88 3.44
C PRO A 31 12.08 -13.63 2.84
N SER A 32 11.35 -12.84 2.04
CA SER A 32 11.87 -11.65 1.38
C SER A 32 11.26 -10.34 1.88
N ALA A 33 10.42 -10.34 2.91
CA ALA A 33 9.78 -9.12 3.38
C ALA A 33 9.65 -9.06 4.90
N LYS A 34 9.87 -7.86 5.44
CA LYS A 34 9.77 -7.57 6.88
C LYS A 34 8.92 -6.34 7.14
N THR A 35 8.18 -6.37 8.24
CA THR A 35 7.49 -5.20 8.79
C THR A 35 8.33 -4.58 9.89
N LEU A 36 8.66 -3.31 9.71
CA LEU A 36 9.36 -2.47 10.68
C LEU A 36 8.33 -1.67 11.49
N VAL A 37 8.37 -1.79 12.81
CA VAL A 37 7.60 -0.96 13.74
C VAL A 37 8.50 0.19 14.17
N LEU A 38 8.07 1.41 13.91
CA LEU A 38 8.89 2.61 14.08
C LEU A 38 8.42 3.48 15.23
N ASP A 39 9.37 4.03 15.99
CA ASP A 39 9.19 5.19 16.84
C ASP A 39 9.66 6.44 16.07
N VAL A 40 8.75 7.41 15.90
CA VAL A 40 9.03 8.65 15.16
C VAL A 40 8.54 9.83 16.02
N PRO A 41 9.43 10.45 16.81
CA PRO A 41 9.05 11.58 17.64
C PRO A 41 8.36 12.70 16.87
N GLY A 42 7.20 13.14 17.35
CA GLY A 42 6.42 14.19 16.69
C GLY A 42 5.77 13.75 15.38
N TRP A 43 5.51 12.45 15.19
CA TRP A 43 4.74 11.98 14.04
C TRP A 43 3.35 12.60 14.02
N PRO A 44 2.93 13.26 12.93
CA PRO A 44 1.65 13.98 12.89
C PRO A 44 0.42 13.09 12.68
N GLY A 45 0.61 11.77 12.61
CA GLY A 45 -0.40 10.84 12.10
C GLY A 45 -0.39 10.76 10.57
N HIS A 46 -1.23 9.87 10.04
CA HIS A 46 -1.33 9.62 8.59
C HIS A 46 -2.76 9.22 8.23
N ALA A 47 -3.05 9.17 6.92
CA ALA A 47 -4.26 8.58 6.37
C ALA A 47 -3.94 7.21 5.71
N ALA A 48 -4.91 6.30 5.68
CA ALA A 48 -4.75 4.99 5.06
C ALA A 48 -4.50 5.09 3.55
N GLY A 49 -3.39 4.54 3.09
CA GLY A 49 -2.91 4.64 1.70
C GLY A 49 -1.82 5.68 1.47
N GLN A 50 -1.38 6.42 2.49
CA GLN A 50 -0.22 7.30 2.40
C GLN A 50 1.09 6.52 2.52
N HIS A 51 2.19 7.16 2.10
CA HIS A 51 3.54 6.63 2.18
C HIS A 51 4.49 7.60 2.88
N VAL A 52 5.69 7.15 3.12
CA VAL A 52 6.83 7.93 3.62
C VAL A 52 8.02 7.77 2.70
N ASP A 53 8.91 8.75 2.70
CA ASP A 53 10.26 8.57 2.17
C ASP A 53 11.21 8.21 3.31
N ILE A 54 12.03 7.19 3.12
CA ILE A 54 13.17 6.84 3.95
C ILE A 54 14.43 7.31 3.27
N ARG A 55 15.37 7.83 4.07
CA ARG A 55 16.72 8.18 3.64
C ARG A 55 17.75 7.51 4.53
N LEU A 56 18.62 6.73 3.92
CA LEU A 56 19.81 6.19 4.55
C LEU A 56 21.02 7.04 4.16
N THR A 57 21.91 7.27 5.10
CA THR A 57 23.17 7.99 4.87
C THR A 57 24.34 7.08 5.24
N ALA A 58 25.17 6.75 4.27
CA ALA A 58 26.38 5.96 4.47
C ALA A 58 27.48 6.77 5.17
N GLU A 59 28.52 6.11 5.70
CA GLU A 59 29.62 6.75 6.43
C GLU A 59 30.39 7.79 5.60
N ASP A 60 30.46 7.60 4.29
CA ASP A 60 31.08 8.53 3.34
C ASP A 60 30.20 9.72 2.96
N GLY A 61 28.96 9.79 3.49
CA GLY A 61 27.96 10.82 3.23
C GLY A 61 27.08 10.57 2.02
N TYR A 62 27.23 9.44 1.32
CA TYR A 62 26.29 9.03 0.27
C TYR A 62 24.87 8.84 0.83
N GLN A 63 23.87 9.29 0.09
CA GLN A 63 22.48 9.19 0.51
C GLN A 63 21.63 8.44 -0.51
N ALA A 64 20.94 7.41 -0.05
CA ALA A 64 19.91 6.69 -0.81
C ALA A 64 18.53 6.98 -0.22
N GLN A 65 17.54 7.21 -1.08
CA GLN A 65 16.16 7.50 -0.67
C GLN A 65 15.20 6.59 -1.44
N ARG A 66 14.19 6.02 -0.71
CA ARG A 66 13.09 5.24 -1.30
C ARG A 66 11.79 5.52 -0.56
N SER A 67 10.69 5.39 -1.29
CA SER A 67 9.33 5.55 -0.75
C SER A 67 8.77 4.22 -0.32
N TYR A 68 8.10 4.18 0.84
CA TYR A 68 7.43 3.00 1.38
C TYR A 68 6.02 3.34 1.85
N SER A 69 5.05 2.53 1.45
CA SER A 69 3.67 2.67 1.89
C SER A 69 3.57 2.37 3.39
N ILE A 70 2.74 3.14 4.07
CA ILE A 70 2.44 2.91 5.49
C ILE A 70 1.50 1.70 5.60
N ALA A 71 1.88 0.74 6.43
CA ALA A 71 1.15 -0.50 6.66
C ALA A 71 0.13 -0.39 7.79
N SER A 72 0.41 0.43 8.81
CA SER A 72 -0.44 0.59 9.98
C SER A 72 -1.71 1.38 9.67
N ALA A 73 -2.77 1.11 10.46
CA ALA A 73 -3.98 1.92 10.41
C ALA A 73 -3.73 3.32 11.00
N PRO A 74 -4.37 4.37 10.45
CA PRO A 74 -4.41 5.66 11.11
C PRO A 74 -4.91 5.56 12.54
N GLY A 75 -4.21 6.22 13.48
CA GLY A 75 -4.59 6.25 14.89
C GLY A 75 -4.29 4.98 15.69
N SER A 76 -3.57 4.00 15.13
CA SER A 76 -3.14 2.78 15.84
C SER A 76 -2.12 3.06 16.97
N GLY A 77 -1.50 4.23 16.97
CA GLY A 77 -0.41 4.57 17.89
C GLY A 77 0.96 4.07 17.42
N GLU A 78 1.01 3.31 16.34
CA GLU A 78 2.23 2.76 15.76
C GLU A 78 2.38 3.18 14.30
N LEU A 79 3.61 3.41 13.86
CA LEU A 79 3.95 3.56 12.47
C LEU A 79 4.64 2.28 11.98
N GLU A 80 4.00 1.58 11.06
CA GLU A 80 4.52 0.35 10.49
C GLU A 80 4.79 0.51 9.00
N LEU A 81 5.93 0.02 8.55
CA LEU A 81 6.30 -0.06 7.15
C LEU A 81 6.63 -1.50 6.82
N THR A 82 6.09 -2.03 5.73
CA THR A 82 6.50 -3.34 5.23
C THR A 82 7.36 -3.18 4.00
N VAL A 83 8.56 -3.72 4.10
CA VAL A 83 9.62 -3.61 3.09
C VAL A 83 9.85 -4.97 2.46
N GLU A 84 9.75 -5.04 1.15
CA GLU A 84 10.14 -6.21 0.34
C GLU A 84 11.56 -6.01 -0.17
N LEU A 85 12.40 -7.05 -0.05
CA LEU A 85 13.77 -7.06 -0.55
C LEU A 85 13.77 -6.90 -2.08
N ILE A 86 14.59 -6.00 -2.55
CA ILE A 86 14.96 -5.84 -3.95
C ILE A 86 16.47 -6.02 -4.03
N ASP A 87 16.94 -7.14 -4.60
CA ASP A 87 18.35 -7.57 -4.58
C ASP A 87 19.33 -6.48 -5.03
N ASP A 88 19.00 -5.75 -6.09
CA ASP A 88 19.82 -4.64 -6.60
C ASP A 88 19.45 -3.28 -6.00
N GLY A 89 18.66 -3.27 -4.91
CA GLY A 89 18.22 -2.06 -4.24
C GLY A 89 19.31 -1.48 -3.32
N GLU A 90 19.22 -0.17 -3.04
CA GLU A 90 20.18 0.51 -2.13
C GLU A 90 19.65 0.65 -0.70
N VAL A 91 18.33 0.53 -0.50
CA VAL A 91 17.68 0.77 0.79
C VAL A 91 17.01 -0.50 1.34
N SER A 92 16.30 -1.25 0.49
CA SER A 92 15.59 -2.45 0.94
C SER A 92 16.52 -3.55 1.48
N PRO A 93 17.72 -3.84 0.92
CA PRO A 93 18.63 -4.82 1.51
C PRO A 93 18.99 -4.47 2.95
N TYR A 94 19.41 -3.24 3.22
CA TYR A 94 19.71 -2.82 4.58
C TYR A 94 18.51 -3.02 5.52
N LEU A 95 17.31 -2.57 5.13
CA LEU A 95 16.12 -2.64 5.98
C LEU A 95 15.61 -4.08 6.20
N THR A 96 15.91 -5.01 5.29
CA THR A 96 15.44 -6.40 5.40
C THR A 96 16.49 -7.38 5.92
N GLU A 97 17.77 -7.11 5.71
CA GLU A 97 18.84 -8.07 6.04
C GLU A 97 19.68 -7.61 7.23
N ASP A 98 20.07 -6.33 7.28
CA ASP A 98 21.05 -5.82 8.24
C ASP A 98 20.43 -5.08 9.43
N ALA A 99 19.29 -4.40 9.25
CA ALA A 99 18.70 -3.55 10.26
C ALA A 99 18.25 -4.33 11.49
N LEU A 100 18.48 -3.76 12.67
CA LEU A 100 18.14 -4.33 13.97
C LEU A 100 17.24 -3.36 14.77
N PRO A 101 16.45 -3.87 15.74
CA PRO A 101 15.79 -3.01 16.72
C PRO A 101 16.80 -2.10 17.43
N GLY A 102 16.53 -0.80 17.44
CA GLY A 102 17.41 0.24 17.95
C GLY A 102 18.11 1.06 16.87
N ASP A 103 18.18 0.55 15.63
CA ASP A 103 18.77 1.31 14.52
C ASP A 103 17.88 2.47 14.11
N GLY A 104 18.51 3.55 13.64
CA GLY A 104 17.84 4.78 13.25
C GLY A 104 18.10 5.15 11.79
N PHE A 105 17.14 5.85 11.20
CA PHE A 105 17.24 6.45 9.88
C PHE A 105 16.34 7.70 9.77
N GLU A 106 16.51 8.45 8.69
CA GLU A 106 15.68 9.62 8.45
C GLU A 106 14.42 9.26 7.68
N LEU A 107 13.28 9.79 8.13
CA LEU A 107 11.98 9.57 7.53
C LEU A 107 11.27 10.90 7.26
N ARG A 108 10.59 11.00 6.13
CA ARG A 108 9.80 12.16 5.76
C ARG A 108 8.40 11.72 5.35
N GLY A 109 7.38 12.36 5.91
CA GLY A 109 5.98 12.06 5.62
C GLY A 109 5.03 12.67 6.63
N PRO A 110 3.72 12.28 6.56
CA PRO A 110 3.13 11.42 5.54
C PRO A 110 3.02 12.12 4.18
N ILE A 111 3.10 11.36 3.09
CA ILE A 111 3.05 11.85 1.72
C ILE A 111 1.89 11.17 0.99
N GLY A 112 1.27 11.89 0.05
CA GLY A 112 0.16 11.40 -0.76
C GLY A 112 -1.20 11.91 -0.29
N GLY A 113 -2.17 11.92 -1.21
CA GLY A 113 -3.54 12.38 -0.96
C GLY A 113 -4.54 11.85 -1.97
N TYR A 114 -4.05 11.35 -3.12
CA TYR A 114 -4.88 10.76 -4.16
C TYR A 114 -5.25 9.29 -3.86
N PHE A 115 -4.31 8.52 -3.32
CA PHE A 115 -4.46 7.11 -2.99
C PHE A 115 -4.85 6.92 -1.52
N VAL A 116 -5.88 7.64 -1.07
CA VAL A 116 -6.33 7.64 0.34
C VAL A 116 -7.77 7.21 0.44
N TRP A 117 -8.05 6.29 1.36
CA TRP A 117 -9.40 5.89 1.72
C TRP A 117 -9.79 6.39 3.12
N GLU A 118 -11.04 6.84 3.25
CA GLU A 118 -11.62 7.31 4.50
C GLU A 118 -12.91 6.55 4.83
N PRO A 119 -13.12 6.15 6.09
CA PRO A 119 -14.27 5.33 6.52
C PRO A 119 -15.64 6.00 6.33
N ARG A 120 -15.67 7.32 6.16
CA ARG A 120 -16.91 8.09 5.90
C ARG A 120 -17.45 7.92 4.48
N LEU A 121 -16.65 7.36 3.58
CA LEU A 121 -17.07 7.09 2.20
C LEU A 121 -17.99 5.87 2.19
N PRO A 122 -19.23 6.00 1.68
CA PRO A 122 -20.20 4.90 1.72
C PRO A 122 -20.03 3.91 0.57
N ASP A 123 -19.19 4.25 -0.40
CA ASP A 123 -19.04 3.48 -1.63
C ASP A 123 -18.38 2.11 -1.36
N PRO A 124 -18.80 1.03 -2.02
CA PRO A 124 -18.11 -0.26 -1.95
C PRO A 124 -16.62 -0.12 -2.29
N LEU A 125 -15.78 -0.89 -1.60
CA LEU A 125 -14.32 -0.80 -1.68
C LEU A 125 -13.78 -2.02 -2.43
N LEU A 126 -13.16 -1.80 -3.59
CA LEU A 126 -12.43 -2.80 -4.35
C LEU A 126 -10.93 -2.55 -4.24
N LEU A 127 -10.21 -3.48 -3.65
CA LEU A 127 -8.76 -3.42 -3.46
C LEU A 127 -8.10 -4.44 -4.37
N VAL A 128 -7.12 -4.01 -5.17
CA VAL A 128 -6.41 -4.88 -6.12
C VAL A 128 -4.91 -4.69 -5.93
N GLY A 129 -4.25 -5.69 -5.34
CA GLY A 129 -2.84 -5.63 -4.96
C GLY A 129 -1.95 -6.58 -5.75
N GLY A 130 -0.77 -6.13 -6.15
CA GLY A 130 0.28 -6.97 -6.72
C GLY A 130 1.53 -6.99 -5.83
N GLY A 131 1.87 -8.17 -5.25
CA GLY A 131 3.00 -8.30 -4.32
C GLY A 131 2.89 -7.33 -3.15
N SER A 132 3.95 -6.58 -2.87
CA SER A 132 3.96 -5.55 -1.82
C SER A 132 3.00 -4.38 -2.04
N GLY A 133 2.31 -4.30 -3.19
CA GLY A 133 1.17 -3.39 -3.38
C GLY A 133 -0.01 -3.66 -2.45
N VAL A 134 -0.04 -4.79 -1.77
CA VAL A 134 -1.02 -5.06 -0.71
C VAL A 134 -0.83 -4.15 0.50
N VAL A 135 0.36 -3.62 0.75
CA VAL A 135 0.71 -2.86 1.98
C VAL A 135 -0.23 -1.67 2.22
N PRO A 136 -0.40 -0.71 1.31
CA PRO A 136 -1.31 0.40 1.52
C PRO A 136 -2.79 -0.04 1.58
N LEU A 137 -3.13 -1.15 0.92
CA LEU A 137 -4.47 -1.72 0.94
C LEU A 137 -4.79 -2.35 2.31
N MET A 138 -3.80 -2.98 2.94
CA MET A 138 -3.93 -3.47 4.32
C MET A 138 -4.12 -2.33 5.31
N ALA A 139 -3.44 -1.20 5.14
CA ALA A 139 -3.70 -0.01 5.96
C ALA A 139 -5.17 0.44 5.86
N MET A 140 -5.78 0.38 4.67
CA MET A 140 -7.21 0.69 4.47
C MET A 140 -8.11 -0.33 5.17
N LEU A 141 -7.84 -1.63 5.05
CA LEU A 141 -8.62 -2.69 5.71
C LEU A 141 -8.47 -2.65 7.23
N ARG A 142 -7.28 -2.42 7.74
CA ARG A 142 -7.00 -2.20 9.16
C ARG A 142 -7.75 -0.98 9.69
N HIS A 143 -7.77 0.11 8.91
CA HIS A 143 -8.51 1.33 9.26
C HIS A 143 -10.03 1.10 9.23
N ARG A 144 -10.54 0.39 8.22
CA ARG A 144 -11.95 -0.04 8.16
C ARG A 144 -12.36 -0.80 9.42
N ARG A 145 -11.56 -1.79 9.83
CA ARG A 145 -11.79 -2.58 11.05
C ARG A 145 -11.73 -1.71 12.31
N ALA A 146 -10.71 -0.89 12.46
CA ALA A 146 -10.49 -0.05 13.65
C ALA A 146 -11.62 0.97 13.88
N THR A 147 -12.25 1.44 12.80
CA THR A 147 -13.36 2.41 12.86
C THR A 147 -14.75 1.74 12.90
N GLY A 148 -14.84 0.41 12.83
CA GLY A 148 -16.10 -0.30 12.78
C GLY A 148 -16.91 -0.05 11.49
N SER A 149 -16.25 0.39 10.41
CA SER A 149 -16.93 0.62 9.13
C SER A 149 -17.48 -0.70 8.56
N THR A 150 -18.70 -0.67 8.08
CA THR A 150 -19.42 -1.82 7.49
C THR A 150 -19.45 -1.76 5.96
N VAL A 151 -18.71 -0.84 5.35
CA VAL A 151 -18.62 -0.73 3.89
C VAL A 151 -18.21 -2.08 3.29
N ASP A 152 -18.91 -2.53 2.25
CA ASP A 152 -18.54 -3.74 1.51
C ASP A 152 -17.10 -3.59 1.00
N ALA A 153 -16.25 -4.54 1.35
CA ALA A 153 -14.83 -4.49 1.01
C ALA A 153 -14.39 -5.83 0.42
N ARG A 154 -13.72 -5.75 -0.73
CA ARG A 154 -13.20 -6.91 -1.46
C ARG A 154 -11.75 -6.69 -1.81
N LEU A 155 -10.92 -7.71 -1.62
CA LEU A 155 -9.49 -7.70 -1.92
C LEU A 155 -9.12 -8.81 -2.90
N LEU A 156 -8.57 -8.45 -4.04
CA LEU A 156 -7.88 -9.36 -4.95
C LEU A 156 -6.37 -9.13 -4.83
N LEU A 157 -5.65 -10.12 -4.33
CA LEU A 157 -4.19 -10.08 -4.19
C LEU A 157 -3.53 -11.01 -5.21
N SER A 158 -2.61 -10.49 -6.02
CA SER A 158 -1.75 -11.27 -6.89
C SER A 158 -0.37 -11.45 -6.26
N ALA A 159 0.02 -12.69 -5.99
CA ALA A 159 1.34 -13.07 -5.53
C ALA A 159 2.02 -14.03 -6.54
N ARG A 160 3.31 -14.22 -6.41
CA ARG A 160 4.04 -15.19 -7.25
C ARG A 160 3.72 -16.60 -6.79
N THR A 161 4.01 -16.89 -5.53
CA THR A 161 3.75 -18.19 -4.86
C THR A 161 3.02 -17.94 -3.54
N ILE A 162 2.64 -18.99 -2.86
CA ILE A 162 1.96 -18.89 -1.56
C ILE A 162 2.91 -18.34 -0.47
N GLU A 163 4.20 -18.59 -0.57
CA GLU A 163 5.23 -18.10 0.33
C GLU A 163 5.47 -16.60 0.20
N ASP A 164 5.11 -16.01 -0.95
CA ASP A 164 5.22 -14.58 -1.23
C ASP A 164 3.98 -13.77 -0.75
N VAL A 165 2.99 -14.45 -0.17
CA VAL A 165 1.77 -13.78 0.31
C VAL A 165 2.04 -13.05 1.62
N LEU A 166 2.15 -11.73 1.54
CA LEU A 166 2.27 -10.86 2.71
C LEU A 166 1.01 -10.91 3.58
N TYR A 167 1.16 -10.83 4.90
CA TYR A 167 0.06 -10.79 5.89
C TYR A 167 -0.90 -11.98 5.80
N ARG A 168 -0.40 -13.14 5.43
CA ARG A 168 -1.22 -14.31 5.13
C ARG A 168 -2.24 -14.65 6.23
N GLU A 169 -1.79 -14.75 7.48
CA GLU A 169 -2.67 -15.05 8.61
C GLU A 169 -3.73 -13.95 8.84
N GLU A 170 -3.35 -12.68 8.66
CA GLU A 170 -4.29 -11.58 8.79
C GLU A 170 -5.33 -11.58 7.66
N LEU A 171 -4.93 -11.91 6.43
CA LEU A 171 -5.82 -12.06 5.28
C LEU A 171 -6.81 -13.22 5.48
N GLU A 172 -6.37 -14.35 6.01
CA GLU A 172 -7.23 -15.48 6.36
C GLU A 172 -8.27 -15.07 7.42
N GLY A 173 -7.85 -14.30 8.44
CA GLY A 173 -8.73 -13.73 9.44
C GLY A 173 -9.75 -12.73 8.89
N LEU A 174 -9.36 -11.91 7.92
CA LEU A 174 -10.26 -10.99 7.22
C LEU A 174 -11.28 -11.73 6.35
N ALA A 175 -10.85 -12.78 5.65
CA ALA A 175 -11.72 -13.62 4.82
C ALA A 175 -12.77 -14.37 5.64
N ALA A 176 -12.43 -14.80 6.85
CA ALA A 176 -13.38 -15.40 7.78
C ALA A 176 -14.41 -14.40 8.36
N GLY A 177 -14.20 -13.11 8.13
CA GLY A 177 -15.01 -12.02 8.66
C GLY A 177 -15.87 -11.32 7.61
N SER A 178 -15.65 -10.02 7.41
CA SER A 178 -16.50 -9.14 6.61
C SER A 178 -15.80 -8.58 5.36
N VAL A 179 -14.73 -9.23 4.89
CA VAL A 179 -14.00 -8.86 3.67
C VAL A 179 -13.96 -10.08 2.76
N ASP A 180 -14.35 -9.91 1.50
CA ASP A 180 -14.15 -10.97 0.50
C ASP A 180 -12.69 -10.88 0.02
N VAL A 181 -11.89 -11.90 0.35
CA VAL A 181 -10.46 -11.97 0.00
C VAL A 181 -10.24 -13.11 -0.98
N ARG A 182 -9.65 -12.80 -2.12
CA ARG A 182 -9.19 -13.80 -3.09
C ARG A 182 -7.73 -13.53 -3.43
N ILE A 183 -7.00 -14.64 -3.59
CA ILE A 183 -5.58 -14.60 -3.95
C ILE A 183 -5.42 -15.31 -5.28
N THR A 184 -4.60 -14.75 -6.18
CA THR A 184 -4.15 -15.42 -7.38
C THR A 184 -2.66 -15.68 -7.32
N LEU A 185 -2.25 -16.93 -7.55
CA LEU A 185 -0.84 -17.32 -7.64
C LEU A 185 -0.42 -17.35 -9.11
N THR A 186 0.69 -16.69 -9.42
CA THR A 186 1.12 -16.49 -10.83
C THR A 186 2.29 -17.37 -11.24
N ARG A 187 2.91 -18.07 -10.27
CA ARG A 187 4.06 -18.97 -10.48
C ARG A 187 3.93 -20.20 -9.58
N GLY A 188 4.51 -21.30 -10.01
CA GLY A 188 4.45 -22.56 -9.28
C GLY A 188 3.07 -23.24 -9.33
N GLU A 189 2.97 -24.38 -8.66
CA GLU A 189 1.71 -25.10 -8.47
C GLU A 189 1.04 -24.60 -7.19
N PRO A 190 -0.28 -24.31 -7.22
CA PRO A 190 -1.01 -23.99 -6.02
C PRO A 190 -0.96 -25.14 -4.99
N PRO A 191 -1.00 -24.84 -3.69
CA PRO A 191 -1.02 -25.88 -2.67
C PRO A 191 -2.30 -26.73 -2.76
N PRO A 192 -2.27 -27.99 -2.26
CA PRO A 192 -3.47 -28.84 -2.22
C PRO A 192 -4.62 -28.14 -1.49
N GLY A 193 -5.82 -28.19 -2.09
CA GLY A 193 -7.02 -27.54 -1.55
C GLY A 193 -7.11 -26.03 -1.80
N TRP A 194 -6.26 -25.50 -2.69
CA TRP A 194 -6.33 -24.10 -3.09
C TRP A 194 -7.68 -23.75 -3.72
N ASP A 195 -8.35 -22.74 -3.17
CA ASP A 195 -9.64 -22.23 -3.64
C ASP A 195 -9.55 -20.86 -4.34
N GLY A 196 -8.33 -20.30 -4.41
CA GLY A 196 -8.04 -19.07 -5.17
C GLY A 196 -7.74 -19.33 -6.64
N PHE A 197 -7.31 -18.30 -7.33
CA PHE A 197 -6.93 -18.40 -8.74
C PHE A 197 -5.45 -18.83 -8.89
N ALA A 198 -5.12 -19.40 -10.06
CA ALA A 198 -3.77 -19.86 -10.41
C ALA A 198 -3.35 -19.33 -11.78
N ARG A 199 -3.47 -18.01 -11.96
CA ARG A 199 -3.12 -17.32 -13.22
C ARG A 199 -2.90 -15.83 -13.00
N ARG A 200 -2.38 -15.13 -13.97
CA ARG A 200 -2.28 -13.67 -13.93
C ARG A 200 -3.67 -13.04 -13.88
N ILE A 201 -3.72 -11.83 -13.31
CA ILE A 201 -4.96 -11.05 -13.26
C ILE A 201 -5.57 -10.92 -14.66
N ASP A 202 -6.88 -11.10 -14.73
CA ASP A 202 -7.64 -11.00 -15.97
C ASP A 202 -9.03 -10.39 -15.74
N ARG A 203 -9.75 -10.18 -16.83
CA ARG A 203 -11.07 -9.57 -16.84
C ARG A 203 -12.10 -10.37 -16.04
N GLU A 204 -12.04 -11.71 -16.10
CA GLU A 204 -12.98 -12.59 -15.40
C GLU A 204 -12.81 -12.49 -13.89
N MET A 205 -11.55 -12.53 -13.39
CA MET A 205 -11.27 -12.34 -11.97
C MET A 205 -11.80 -11.01 -11.44
N LEU A 206 -11.55 -9.92 -12.18
CA LEU A 206 -12.01 -8.60 -11.76
C LEU A 206 -13.54 -8.47 -11.82
N ALA A 207 -14.19 -9.12 -12.77
CA ALA A 207 -15.65 -9.17 -12.85
C ALA A 207 -16.28 -10.01 -11.73
N GLU A 208 -15.62 -11.11 -11.32
CA GLU A 208 -16.06 -11.95 -10.22
C GLU A 208 -15.87 -11.26 -8.85
N MET A 209 -14.72 -10.62 -8.68
CA MET A 209 -14.34 -9.98 -7.41
C MET A 209 -14.95 -8.58 -7.23
N GLY A 210 -15.08 -7.83 -8.33
CA GLY A 210 -15.54 -6.45 -8.25
C GLY A 210 -17.02 -6.34 -7.86
N PRO A 211 -17.39 -5.36 -7.01
CA PRO A 211 -18.78 -4.95 -6.94
C PRO A 211 -19.26 -4.47 -8.31
N PRO A 212 -20.55 -4.64 -8.65
CA PRO A 212 -21.08 -4.14 -9.92
C PRO A 212 -20.73 -2.66 -10.16
N PRO A 213 -20.24 -2.25 -11.33
CA PRO A 213 -19.90 -0.85 -11.62
C PRO A 213 -21.05 0.12 -11.34
N ALA A 214 -22.30 -0.34 -11.49
CA ALA A 214 -23.51 0.46 -11.21
C ALA A 214 -23.63 0.86 -9.73
N GLU A 215 -22.99 0.14 -8.81
CA GLU A 215 -22.94 0.49 -7.38
C GLU A 215 -21.90 1.58 -7.08
N GLY A 216 -21.13 2.01 -8.08
CA GLY A 216 -20.14 3.06 -7.96
C GLY A 216 -19.00 2.75 -7.00
N PRO A 217 -18.37 1.56 -7.06
CA PRO A 217 -17.28 1.23 -6.15
C PRO A 217 -16.07 2.14 -6.35
N ARG A 218 -15.31 2.34 -5.27
CA ARG A 218 -13.97 2.90 -5.32
C ARG A 218 -12.96 1.79 -5.43
N ALA A 219 -12.19 1.80 -6.50
CA ALA A 219 -11.12 0.84 -6.72
C ALA A 219 -9.76 1.47 -6.35
N TYR A 220 -8.95 0.74 -5.58
CA TYR A 220 -7.57 1.09 -5.27
C TYR A 220 -6.67 -0.02 -5.78
N VAL A 221 -5.83 0.32 -6.76
CA VAL A 221 -4.95 -0.63 -7.44
C VAL A 221 -3.50 -0.25 -7.13
N CYS A 222 -2.74 -1.15 -6.49
CA CYS A 222 -1.34 -0.90 -6.14
C CYS A 222 -0.46 -2.09 -6.49
N GLY A 223 0.74 -1.82 -7.01
CA GLY A 223 1.69 -2.86 -7.40
C GLY A 223 2.71 -2.39 -8.42
N PRO A 224 3.43 -3.35 -9.05
CA PRO A 224 4.33 -3.06 -10.15
C PRO A 224 3.61 -2.36 -11.31
N THR A 225 4.31 -1.42 -11.99
CA THR A 225 3.72 -0.62 -13.08
C THR A 225 2.91 -1.44 -14.10
N PRO A 226 3.42 -2.56 -14.69
CA PRO A 226 2.64 -3.32 -15.66
C PRO A 226 1.38 -3.96 -15.07
N PHE A 227 1.41 -4.38 -13.79
CA PHE A 227 0.25 -4.92 -13.10
C PHE A 227 -0.83 -3.87 -12.90
N VAL A 228 -0.45 -2.68 -12.44
CA VAL A 228 -1.39 -1.58 -12.16
C VAL A 228 -2.04 -1.10 -13.45
N GLU A 229 -1.28 -0.96 -14.52
CA GLU A 229 -1.81 -0.53 -15.82
C GLU A 229 -2.82 -1.52 -16.39
N GLU A 230 -2.52 -2.81 -16.34
CA GLU A 230 -3.42 -3.85 -16.81
C GLU A 230 -4.70 -3.92 -15.96
N ALA A 231 -4.58 -3.93 -14.63
CA ALA A 231 -5.73 -3.97 -13.73
C ALA A 231 -6.64 -2.75 -13.92
N ALA A 232 -6.07 -1.54 -13.98
CA ALA A 232 -6.84 -0.32 -14.18
C ALA A 232 -7.54 -0.29 -15.55
N ARG A 233 -6.86 -0.72 -16.62
CA ARG A 233 -7.43 -0.84 -17.96
C ARG A 233 -8.63 -1.79 -17.95
N LEU A 234 -8.48 -2.97 -17.35
CA LEU A 234 -9.54 -3.98 -17.28
C LEU A 234 -10.74 -3.52 -16.46
N LEU A 235 -10.53 -2.81 -15.35
CA LEU A 235 -11.61 -2.23 -14.55
C LEU A 235 -12.42 -1.21 -15.36
N VAL A 236 -11.76 -0.33 -16.11
CA VAL A 236 -12.45 0.64 -16.98
C VAL A 236 -13.23 -0.07 -18.08
N GLU A 237 -12.68 -1.12 -18.70
CA GLU A 237 -13.37 -1.94 -19.71
C GLU A 237 -14.57 -2.71 -19.12
N LEU A 238 -14.54 -3.03 -17.83
CA LEU A 238 -15.70 -3.61 -17.13
C LEU A 238 -16.77 -2.58 -16.80
N GLY A 239 -16.52 -1.30 -17.01
CA GLY A 239 -17.46 -0.21 -16.82
C GLY A 239 -17.28 0.56 -15.52
N HIS A 240 -16.18 0.35 -14.77
CA HIS A 240 -15.86 1.20 -13.63
C HIS A 240 -15.51 2.61 -14.11
N GLU A 241 -15.99 3.61 -13.37
CA GLU A 241 -15.72 5.01 -13.68
C GLU A 241 -14.22 5.32 -13.48
N PRO A 242 -13.49 5.84 -14.48
CA PRO A 242 -12.04 6.11 -14.37
C PRO A 242 -11.67 7.01 -13.18
N ALA A 243 -12.50 7.99 -12.84
CA ALA A 243 -12.28 8.88 -11.71
C ALA A 243 -12.37 8.17 -10.33
N ARG A 244 -12.92 6.95 -10.30
CA ARG A 244 -13.04 6.10 -9.10
C ARG A 244 -12.00 4.99 -9.04
N VAL A 245 -11.13 4.87 -10.05
CA VAL A 245 -10.01 3.91 -10.08
C VAL A 245 -8.74 4.65 -9.68
N HIS A 246 -8.37 4.53 -8.41
CA HIS A 246 -7.16 5.12 -7.85
C HIS A 246 -5.99 4.16 -8.03
N THR A 247 -4.86 4.65 -8.51
CA THR A 247 -3.69 3.81 -8.80
C THR A 247 -2.44 4.34 -8.13
N GLU A 248 -1.63 3.43 -7.58
CA GLU A 248 -0.28 3.71 -7.09
C GLU A 248 0.69 2.68 -7.64
N ARG A 249 1.85 3.11 -8.09
CA ARG A 249 2.85 2.28 -8.76
C ARG A 249 4.16 2.32 -8.02
N PHE A 250 4.84 1.18 -7.98
CA PHE A 250 6.22 1.09 -7.52
C PHE A 250 7.07 0.27 -8.50
N GLY A 251 8.38 0.32 -8.31
CA GLY A 251 9.35 -0.27 -9.25
C GLY A 251 9.82 0.72 -10.31
N PRO A 252 10.76 0.32 -11.17
CA PRO A 252 11.24 1.18 -12.23
C PRO A 252 10.06 1.56 -13.12
N THR A 253 9.86 2.85 -13.31
CA THR A 253 9.04 3.35 -14.42
C THR A 253 9.74 2.88 -15.67
N GLY A 254 9.15 1.92 -16.41
CA GLY A 254 9.72 1.45 -17.66
C GLY A 254 10.01 2.63 -18.58
N ASP A 255 11.25 2.66 -19.08
CA ASP A 255 11.65 3.48 -20.22
C ASP A 255 10.94 3.00 -21.48
#